data_7ca24b473c9a5bd19675545113338d2b
#
_entry.id   7ca24b473c9a5bd19675545113338d2b
#
_cell.length_a   1.000
_cell.length_b   1.000
_cell.length_c   1.000
_cell.angle_alpha   90.00
_cell.angle_beta   90.00
_cell.angle_gamma   90.00
#
_symmetry.space_group_name_H-M   'P 1'
#
loop_
_entity.id
_entity.type
_entity.pdbx_description
1 polymer ?
#
loop_
_entity_poly.entity_id
_entity_poly.type
_entity_poly.pdbx_seq_one_letter_code
_entity_poly.pdbx_strand_id
1 'polypeptide(L)'
;MDSVQDYNELLGVETLHPLVSVVDFSELEYVRHCLKNFGFYCIFLKHLDCGPLLYGRNQYDYREGTLVFIAPGQVAGVDDGKVSYGYKGWCLMFHPDLLRGTLLGRRMADYSFFSYASNEALHMSEREQQIIINCFREIREELQHAIDKHSKQIITANIEVLLNHCVRFYDRQFVTRENVNKDILTRFEALLRDYFTSDKPQRFGLP
;
A
#
# COMPACT_ATOMS: atom_id res chain seq x y z
N MET A 1 7.75 -17.54 0.91
CA MET A 1 7.62 -17.28 -0.54
C MET A 1 8.75 -16.37 -0.92
N ASP A 2 9.75 -16.95 -1.56
CA ASP A 2 11.06 -16.30 -1.67
C ASP A 2 11.28 -15.65 -3.04
N SER A 3 10.47 -15.98 -4.04
CA SER A 3 10.58 -15.44 -5.39
C SER A 3 9.26 -14.84 -5.89
N VAL A 4 9.38 -13.90 -6.83
CA VAL A 4 8.24 -13.33 -7.57
C VAL A 4 7.56 -14.41 -8.40
N GLN A 5 8.34 -15.36 -8.93
CA GLN A 5 7.82 -16.50 -9.70
C GLN A 5 6.87 -17.35 -8.86
N ASP A 6 7.21 -17.71 -7.62
CA ASP A 6 6.33 -18.51 -6.74
C ASP A 6 4.95 -17.86 -6.55
N TYR A 7 4.92 -16.51 -6.49
CA TYR A 7 3.67 -15.79 -6.35
C TYR A 7 2.87 -15.74 -7.66
N ASN A 8 3.55 -15.55 -8.79
CA ASN A 8 2.90 -15.62 -10.09
C ASN A 8 2.28 -17.00 -10.34
N GLU A 9 2.99 -18.07 -10.00
CA GLU A 9 2.48 -19.46 -10.10
C GLU A 9 1.24 -19.66 -9.21
N LEU A 10 1.24 -19.11 -7.98
CA LEU A 10 0.07 -19.16 -7.09
C LEU A 10 -1.15 -18.47 -7.69
N LEU A 11 -0.94 -17.36 -8.43
CA LEU A 11 -1.99 -16.59 -9.10
C LEU A 11 -2.36 -17.16 -10.47
N GLY A 12 -1.59 -18.09 -11.02
CA GLY A 12 -1.77 -18.63 -12.38
C GLY A 12 -1.39 -17.64 -13.47
N VAL A 13 -0.48 -16.69 -13.19
CA VAL A 13 0.01 -15.70 -14.17
C VAL A 13 1.39 -16.04 -14.69
N GLU A 14 1.66 -15.65 -15.94
CA GLU A 14 2.97 -15.85 -16.56
C GLU A 14 4.05 -14.97 -15.89
N THR A 15 5.25 -15.53 -15.72
CA THR A 15 6.42 -14.79 -15.21
C THR A 15 7.23 -14.22 -16.37
N LEU A 16 7.05 -12.93 -16.67
CA LEU A 16 7.77 -12.23 -17.73
C LEU A 16 9.18 -11.83 -17.32
N HIS A 17 9.40 -11.57 -16.02
CA HIS A 17 10.69 -11.18 -15.47
C HIS A 17 10.92 -11.83 -14.11
N PRO A 18 12.11 -12.41 -13.82
CA PRO A 18 12.33 -13.18 -12.60
C PRO A 18 12.30 -12.34 -11.30
N LEU A 19 12.56 -11.04 -11.40
CA LEU A 19 12.73 -10.16 -10.24
C LEU A 19 11.61 -9.12 -10.08
N VAL A 20 10.68 -9.00 -11.02
CA VAL A 20 9.58 -8.03 -10.94
C VAL A 20 8.35 -8.55 -11.68
N SER A 21 7.17 -8.26 -11.14
CA SER A 21 5.89 -8.58 -11.75
C SER A 21 4.86 -7.52 -11.41
N VAL A 22 3.95 -7.27 -12.36
CA VAL A 22 2.76 -6.42 -12.17
C VAL A 22 1.54 -7.23 -12.54
N VAL A 23 0.60 -7.36 -11.61
CA VAL A 23 -0.63 -8.12 -11.80
C VAL A 23 -1.83 -7.20 -11.66
N ASP A 24 -2.72 -7.22 -12.65
CA ASP A 24 -4.08 -6.70 -12.55
C ASP A 24 -5.00 -7.85 -12.12
N PHE A 25 -5.49 -7.78 -10.89
CA PHE A 25 -6.36 -8.82 -10.35
C PHE A 25 -7.71 -8.92 -11.05
N SER A 26 -8.13 -7.89 -11.79
CA SER A 26 -9.37 -7.93 -12.56
C SER A 26 -9.31 -8.91 -13.76
N GLU A 27 -8.11 -9.30 -14.16
CA GLU A 27 -7.87 -10.28 -15.24
C GLU A 27 -7.89 -11.73 -14.72
N LEU A 28 -7.94 -11.92 -13.38
CA LEU A 28 -7.95 -13.25 -12.78
C LEU A 28 -9.39 -13.72 -12.53
N GLU A 29 -9.64 -15.00 -12.76
CA GLU A 29 -10.93 -15.62 -12.47
C GLU A 29 -11.21 -15.62 -10.96
N TYR A 30 -10.17 -15.90 -10.16
CA TYR A 30 -10.24 -15.89 -8.70
C TYR A 30 -8.88 -15.60 -8.07
N VAL A 31 -8.91 -15.16 -6.83
CA VAL A 31 -7.72 -14.99 -5.98
C VAL A 31 -7.89 -15.86 -4.73
N ARG A 32 -6.93 -16.76 -4.49
CA ARG A 32 -6.91 -17.60 -3.29
C ARG A 32 -6.34 -16.80 -2.11
N HIS A 33 -7.07 -16.76 -1.02
CA HIS A 33 -6.59 -16.15 0.21
C HIS A 33 -5.44 -16.98 0.78
N CYS A 34 -4.36 -16.31 1.13
CA CYS A 34 -3.21 -16.94 1.78
C CYS A 34 -2.48 -15.93 2.66
N LEU A 35 -1.98 -16.42 3.79
CA LEU A 35 -1.06 -15.70 4.64
C LEU A 35 0.36 -16.17 4.32
N LYS A 36 1.22 -15.29 3.86
CA LYS A 36 2.58 -15.65 3.42
C LYS A 36 3.63 -14.71 3.99
N ASN A 37 4.81 -15.25 4.22
CA ASN A 37 6.03 -14.46 4.41
C ASN A 37 6.60 -14.14 3.03
N PHE A 38 6.79 -12.85 2.74
CA PHE A 38 7.27 -12.37 1.46
C PHE A 38 8.78 -12.11 1.51
N GLY A 39 9.55 -12.72 0.59
CA GLY A 39 10.99 -12.46 0.40
C GLY A 39 11.27 -11.23 -0.49
N PHE A 40 10.25 -10.53 -0.93
CA PHE A 40 10.31 -9.42 -1.89
C PHE A 40 9.34 -8.30 -1.48
N TYR A 41 9.51 -7.12 -2.07
CA TYR A 41 8.61 -5.98 -1.87
C TYR A 41 7.31 -6.19 -2.63
N CYS A 42 6.19 -5.85 -1.98
CA CYS A 42 4.87 -5.81 -2.63
C CYS A 42 4.20 -4.47 -2.36
N ILE A 43 3.49 -3.97 -3.39
CA ILE A 43 2.61 -2.81 -3.31
C ILE A 43 1.26 -3.24 -3.85
N PHE A 44 0.26 -3.33 -2.97
CA PHE A 44 -1.10 -3.72 -3.34
C PHE A 44 -2.00 -2.50 -3.39
N LEU A 45 -2.65 -2.27 -4.52
CA LEU A 45 -3.76 -1.33 -4.67
C LEU A 45 -5.07 -2.10 -4.68
N LYS A 46 -5.95 -1.80 -3.75
CA LYS A 46 -7.26 -2.43 -3.63
C LYS A 46 -8.37 -1.53 -4.19
N HIS A 47 -9.26 -2.13 -4.99
CA HIS A 47 -10.43 -1.47 -5.56
C HIS A 47 -11.78 -1.97 -5.04
N LEU A 48 -11.81 -3.03 -4.22
CA LEU A 48 -13.04 -3.58 -3.64
C LEU A 48 -12.84 -3.95 -2.18
N ASP A 49 -13.93 -3.94 -1.42
CA ASP A 49 -13.91 -4.38 -0.02
C ASP A 49 -13.86 -5.92 0.06
N CYS A 50 -12.68 -6.46 0.33
CA CYS A 50 -12.41 -7.91 0.45
C CYS A 50 -12.18 -8.33 1.91
N GLY A 51 -12.60 -7.50 2.87
CA GLY A 51 -12.35 -7.74 4.28
C GLY A 51 -10.97 -7.28 4.77
N PRO A 52 -10.69 -7.47 6.06
CA PRO A 52 -9.45 -7.01 6.67
C PRO A 52 -8.24 -7.79 6.18
N LEU A 53 -7.18 -7.07 5.80
CA LEU A 53 -5.87 -7.64 5.53
C LEU A 53 -5.12 -7.82 6.86
N LEU A 54 -4.63 -9.02 7.13
CA LEU A 54 -3.71 -9.26 8.24
C LEU A 54 -2.31 -8.81 7.84
N TYR A 55 -1.67 -8.04 8.72
CA TYR A 55 -0.30 -7.60 8.60
C TYR A 55 0.41 -7.84 9.94
N GLY A 56 1.20 -8.88 10.02
CA GLY A 56 1.72 -9.37 11.28
C GLY A 56 0.58 -9.70 12.26
N ARG A 57 0.52 -9.01 13.41
CA ARG A 57 -0.54 -9.16 14.42
C ARG A 57 -1.66 -8.13 14.33
N ASN A 58 -1.56 -7.17 13.42
CA ASN A 58 -2.49 -6.06 13.28
C ASN A 58 -3.42 -6.28 12.08
N GLN A 59 -4.65 -5.75 12.19
CA GLN A 59 -5.57 -5.65 11.07
C GLN A 59 -5.40 -4.29 10.42
N TYR A 60 -5.27 -4.27 9.09
CA TYR A 60 -5.29 -3.06 8.31
C TYR A 60 -6.73 -2.63 8.01
N ASP A 61 -7.04 -1.34 8.20
CA ASP A 61 -8.26 -0.72 7.66
C ASP A 61 -8.10 -0.55 6.15
N TYR A 62 -8.42 -1.62 5.44
CA TYR A 62 -8.15 -1.78 4.03
C TYR A 62 -9.42 -1.49 3.23
N ARG A 63 -9.68 -0.23 2.98
CA ARG A 63 -10.82 0.26 2.18
C ARG A 63 -10.47 0.40 0.71
N GLU A 64 -11.49 0.61 -0.12
CA GLU A 64 -11.31 0.92 -1.55
C GLU A 64 -10.38 2.13 -1.74
N GLY A 65 -9.48 2.03 -2.74
CA GLY A 65 -8.51 3.09 -3.01
C GLY A 65 -7.34 3.16 -2.03
N THR A 66 -7.02 2.06 -1.39
CA THR A 66 -5.94 1.98 -0.42
C THR A 66 -4.71 1.27 -1.00
N LEU A 67 -3.52 1.83 -0.78
CA LEU A 67 -2.24 1.14 -0.99
C LEU A 67 -1.73 0.53 0.30
N VAL A 68 -1.25 -0.70 0.18
CA VAL A 68 -0.54 -1.43 1.23
C VAL A 68 0.85 -1.79 0.74
N PHE A 69 1.85 -1.60 1.60
CA PHE A 69 3.25 -1.86 1.33
C PHE A 69 3.74 -2.99 2.20
N ILE A 70 4.41 -3.96 1.59
CA ILE A 70 4.99 -5.11 2.27
C ILE A 70 6.47 -5.16 1.92
N ALA A 71 7.32 -5.20 2.95
CA ALA A 71 8.76 -5.37 2.79
C ALA A 71 9.17 -6.84 2.86
N PRO A 72 10.35 -7.20 2.34
CA PRO A 72 10.92 -8.52 2.53
C PRO A 72 10.99 -8.92 4.01
N GLY A 73 10.62 -10.17 4.31
CA GLY A 73 10.55 -10.72 5.68
C GLY A 73 9.25 -10.43 6.42
N GLN A 74 8.32 -9.70 5.83
CA GLN A 74 7.03 -9.42 6.46
C GLN A 74 5.99 -10.48 6.08
N VAL A 75 5.10 -10.78 7.04
CA VAL A 75 3.98 -11.70 6.86
C VAL A 75 2.72 -10.88 6.60
N ALA A 76 2.08 -11.12 5.47
CA ALA A 76 0.84 -10.45 5.11
C ALA A 76 -0.11 -11.39 4.35
N GLY A 77 -1.39 -11.04 4.34
CA GLY A 77 -2.43 -11.78 3.61
C GLY A 77 -3.70 -11.96 4.41
N VAL A 78 -4.55 -12.86 3.95
CA VAL A 78 -5.79 -13.29 4.60
C VAL A 78 -5.73 -14.80 4.80
N ASP A 79 -5.93 -15.26 6.03
CA ASP A 79 -5.88 -16.68 6.39
C ASP A 79 -7.28 -17.17 6.79
N ASP A 80 -8.17 -17.27 5.83
CA ASP A 80 -9.54 -17.76 6.05
C ASP A 80 -9.89 -18.98 5.17
N GLY A 81 -8.91 -19.46 4.39
CA GLY A 81 -9.06 -20.62 3.50
C GLY A 81 -10.01 -20.40 2.33
N LYS A 82 -10.44 -19.17 2.08
CA LYS A 82 -11.42 -18.83 1.04
C LYS A 82 -10.76 -18.46 -0.27
N VAL A 83 -11.63 -18.25 -1.25
CA VAL A 83 -11.31 -17.76 -2.60
C VAL A 83 -12.22 -16.57 -2.86
N SER A 84 -11.65 -15.48 -3.37
CA SER A 84 -12.40 -14.30 -3.84
C SER A 84 -12.54 -14.32 -5.34
N TYR A 85 -13.76 -14.13 -5.84
CA TYR A 85 -14.07 -13.98 -7.27
C TYR A 85 -14.30 -12.50 -7.57
N GLY A 86 -13.98 -12.07 -8.80
CA GLY A 86 -14.17 -10.70 -9.23
C GLY A 86 -13.35 -9.68 -8.43
N TYR A 87 -12.23 -10.12 -7.88
CA TYR A 87 -11.28 -9.25 -7.17
C TYR A 87 -10.77 -8.16 -8.11
N LYS A 88 -10.76 -6.91 -7.64
CA LYS A 88 -10.24 -5.77 -8.42
C LYS A 88 -9.14 -5.09 -7.67
N GLY A 89 -8.08 -4.79 -8.38
CA GLY A 89 -6.92 -4.12 -7.83
C GLY A 89 -5.66 -4.46 -8.60
N TRP A 90 -4.55 -3.92 -8.13
CA TRP A 90 -3.24 -4.10 -8.75
C TRP A 90 -2.23 -4.54 -7.70
N CYS A 91 -1.22 -5.29 -8.13
CA CYS A 91 -0.06 -5.62 -7.33
C CYS A 91 1.21 -5.41 -8.15
N LEU A 92 2.16 -4.65 -7.58
CA LEU A 92 3.54 -4.62 -8.04
C LEU A 92 4.38 -5.42 -7.04
N MET A 93 5.16 -6.36 -7.56
CA MET A 93 6.13 -7.14 -6.80
C MET A 93 7.52 -6.93 -7.37
N PHE A 94 8.52 -6.73 -6.50
CA PHE A 94 9.91 -6.63 -6.95
C PHE A 94 10.88 -7.14 -5.90
N HIS A 95 11.81 -7.99 -6.35
CA HIS A 95 12.81 -8.60 -5.49
C HIS A 95 13.95 -7.62 -5.17
N PRO A 96 14.56 -7.65 -3.97
CA PRO A 96 15.70 -6.79 -3.61
C PRO A 96 16.87 -6.86 -4.61
N ASP A 97 17.08 -7.99 -5.27
CA ASP A 97 18.15 -8.15 -6.27
C ASP A 97 17.96 -7.28 -7.52
N LEU A 98 16.70 -6.90 -7.85
CA LEU A 98 16.43 -5.91 -8.90
C LEU A 98 17.10 -4.57 -8.58
N LEU A 99 17.14 -4.22 -7.29
CA LEU A 99 17.60 -2.92 -6.81
C LEU A 99 19.13 -2.83 -6.66
N ARG A 100 19.84 -3.97 -6.71
CA ARG A 100 21.30 -3.97 -6.53
C ARG A 100 22.00 -3.11 -7.60
N GLY A 101 22.83 -2.17 -7.12
CA GLY A 101 23.60 -1.25 -7.96
C GLY A 101 22.79 -0.09 -8.55
N THR A 102 21.51 0.05 -8.22
CA THR A 102 20.66 1.15 -8.69
C THR A 102 20.63 2.31 -7.69
N LEU A 103 20.22 3.51 -8.15
CA LEU A 103 19.97 4.67 -7.29
C LEU A 103 18.81 4.38 -6.32
N LEU A 104 17.75 3.78 -6.83
CA LEU A 104 16.59 3.39 -6.02
C LEU A 104 17.00 2.47 -4.87
N GLY A 105 17.88 1.47 -5.11
CA GLY A 105 18.34 0.57 -4.07
C GLY A 105 19.04 1.26 -2.90
N ARG A 106 19.75 2.38 -3.15
CA ARG A 106 20.39 3.18 -2.10
C ARG A 106 19.40 3.99 -1.28
N ARG A 107 18.25 4.33 -1.88
CA ARG A 107 17.21 5.19 -1.29
C ARG A 107 16.05 4.42 -0.68
N MET A 108 16.03 3.08 -0.76
CA MET A 108 14.92 2.28 -0.22
C MET A 108 14.67 2.53 1.26
N ALA A 109 15.70 2.86 2.04
CA ALA A 109 15.57 3.21 3.46
C ALA A 109 14.82 4.53 3.69
N ASP A 110 14.75 5.42 2.70
CA ASP A 110 14.03 6.70 2.78
C ASP A 110 12.51 6.51 2.70
N TYR A 111 12.05 5.38 2.15
CA TYR A 111 10.63 5.04 2.02
C TYR A 111 10.11 4.35 3.29
N SER A 112 9.78 5.18 4.31
CA SER A 112 9.40 4.73 5.65
C SER A 112 8.17 3.81 5.68
N PHE A 113 7.31 3.87 4.67
CA PHE A 113 6.10 3.03 4.60
C PHE A 113 6.39 1.53 4.36
N PHE A 114 7.63 1.15 4.05
CA PHE A 114 8.09 -0.24 4.09
C PHE A 114 8.63 -0.66 5.45
N SER A 115 8.75 0.27 6.43
CA SER A 115 9.22 -0.07 7.77
C SER A 115 8.14 -0.78 8.57
N TYR A 116 8.55 -1.65 9.49
CA TYR A 116 7.65 -2.39 10.39
C TYR A 116 6.81 -1.49 11.30
N ALA A 117 7.27 -0.27 11.54
CA ALA A 117 6.59 0.72 12.39
C ALA A 117 5.44 1.45 11.67
N SER A 118 5.41 1.40 10.33
CA SER A 118 4.41 2.09 9.53
C SER A 118 3.27 1.14 9.15
N ASN A 119 2.37 0.90 10.11
CA ASN A 119 1.19 0.04 9.89
C ASN A 119 0.01 0.79 9.26
N GLU A 120 0.26 1.94 8.65
CA GLU A 120 -0.79 2.79 8.14
C GLU A 120 -0.93 2.66 6.64
N ALA A 121 -2.12 2.27 6.21
CA ALA A 121 -2.45 2.21 4.81
C ALA A 121 -2.54 3.62 4.20
N LEU A 122 -2.09 3.78 2.97
CA LEU A 122 -2.21 5.03 2.24
C LEU A 122 -3.59 5.10 1.57
N HIS A 123 -4.42 6.02 2.05
CA HIS A 123 -5.74 6.30 1.46
C HIS A 123 -5.62 7.35 0.36
N MET A 124 -6.11 7.01 -0.82
CA MET A 124 -5.97 7.83 -2.01
C MET A 124 -7.32 8.32 -2.54
N SER A 125 -7.34 9.56 -3.05
CA SER A 125 -8.41 10.05 -3.90
C SER A 125 -8.43 9.31 -5.25
N GLU A 126 -9.55 9.34 -5.97
CA GLU A 126 -9.67 8.74 -7.31
C GLU A 126 -8.57 9.21 -8.28
N ARG A 127 -8.22 10.50 -8.23
CA ARG A 127 -7.14 11.06 -9.05
C ARG A 127 -5.77 10.47 -8.68
N GLU A 128 -5.48 10.28 -7.40
CA GLU A 128 -4.23 9.69 -6.93
C GLU A 128 -4.15 8.21 -7.29
N GLN A 129 -5.27 7.48 -7.18
CA GLN A 129 -5.36 6.08 -7.63
C GLN A 129 -5.04 5.96 -9.12
N GLN A 130 -5.59 6.87 -9.96
CA GLN A 130 -5.31 6.84 -11.40
C GLN A 130 -3.83 7.08 -11.70
N ILE A 131 -3.15 7.96 -10.94
CA ILE A 131 -1.70 8.17 -11.07
C ILE A 131 -0.93 6.88 -10.78
N ILE A 132 -1.28 6.19 -9.70
CA ILE A 132 -0.63 4.92 -9.32
C ILE A 132 -0.91 3.81 -10.33
N ILE A 133 -2.15 3.69 -10.83
CA ILE A 133 -2.51 2.72 -11.87
C ILE A 133 -1.69 2.98 -13.15
N ASN A 134 -1.50 4.21 -13.53
CA ASN A 134 -0.66 4.54 -14.69
C ASN A 134 0.80 4.12 -14.46
N CYS A 135 1.36 4.32 -13.27
CA CYS A 135 2.70 3.82 -12.95
C CYS A 135 2.78 2.28 -13.04
N PHE A 136 1.76 1.56 -12.57
CA PHE A 136 1.70 0.10 -12.72
C PHE A 136 1.67 -0.31 -14.19
N ARG A 137 0.88 0.37 -15.03
CA ARG A 137 0.79 0.09 -16.46
C ARG A 137 2.12 0.31 -17.18
N GLU A 138 2.81 1.42 -16.92
CA GLU A 138 4.12 1.72 -17.50
C GLU A 138 5.15 0.63 -17.16
N ILE A 139 5.17 0.16 -15.91
CA ILE A 139 6.06 -0.94 -15.53
C ILE A 139 5.64 -2.23 -16.25
N ARG A 140 4.34 -2.53 -16.32
CA ARG A 140 3.82 -3.73 -16.99
C ARG A 140 4.11 -3.73 -18.47
N GLU A 141 3.99 -2.59 -19.14
CA GLU A 141 4.34 -2.44 -20.57
C GLU A 141 5.82 -2.72 -20.81
N GLU A 142 6.70 -2.19 -19.95
CA GLU A 142 8.14 -2.48 -20.06
C GLU A 142 8.44 -3.98 -19.90
N LEU A 143 7.71 -4.69 -19.02
CA LEU A 143 7.87 -6.13 -18.83
C LEU A 143 7.44 -6.97 -20.04
N GLN A 144 6.59 -6.43 -20.92
CA GLN A 144 6.15 -7.10 -22.15
C GLN A 144 7.18 -6.97 -23.29
N HIS A 145 8.13 -6.03 -23.18
CA HIS A 145 9.23 -5.92 -24.13
C HIS A 145 10.29 -6.99 -23.88
N ALA A 146 11.09 -7.29 -24.90
CA ALA A 146 12.24 -8.17 -24.74
C ALA A 146 13.24 -7.53 -23.74
N ILE A 147 13.66 -8.31 -22.75
CA ILE A 147 14.62 -7.84 -21.73
C ILE A 147 15.96 -7.47 -22.41
N ASP A 148 16.38 -6.23 -22.19
CA ASP A 148 17.65 -5.69 -22.70
C ASP A 148 18.48 -5.02 -21.59
N LYS A 149 19.60 -4.41 -21.96
CA LYS A 149 20.49 -3.71 -21.03
C LYS A 149 19.89 -2.47 -20.37
N HIS A 150 18.78 -1.93 -20.89
CA HIS A 150 18.09 -0.74 -20.41
C HIS A 150 16.88 -1.07 -19.53
N SER A 151 16.28 -2.26 -19.69
CA SER A 151 15.05 -2.66 -19.00
C SER A 151 15.15 -2.50 -17.49
N LYS A 152 16.26 -2.93 -16.87
CA LYS A 152 16.47 -2.76 -15.43
C LYS A 152 16.41 -1.29 -15.00
N GLN A 153 17.01 -0.39 -15.78
CA GLN A 153 17.05 1.04 -15.47
C GLN A 153 15.65 1.66 -15.62
N ILE A 154 14.94 1.32 -16.69
CA ILE A 154 13.59 1.83 -16.97
C ILE A 154 12.62 1.35 -15.88
N ILE A 155 12.62 0.07 -15.56
CA ILE A 155 11.77 -0.52 -14.52
C ILE A 155 12.02 0.15 -13.16
N THR A 156 13.29 0.26 -12.74
CA THR A 156 13.62 0.86 -11.44
C THR A 156 13.31 2.35 -11.38
N ALA A 157 13.43 3.09 -12.48
CA ALA A 157 13.02 4.49 -12.56
C ALA A 157 11.50 4.64 -12.43
N ASN A 158 10.70 3.81 -13.08
CA ASN A 158 9.24 3.82 -12.95
C ASN A 158 8.79 3.43 -11.54
N ILE A 159 9.46 2.45 -10.89
CA ILE A 159 9.22 2.14 -9.48
C ILE A 159 9.55 3.36 -8.60
N GLU A 160 10.66 4.05 -8.83
CA GLU A 160 11.02 5.25 -8.06
C GLU A 160 9.99 6.37 -8.23
N VAL A 161 9.48 6.60 -9.44
CA VAL A 161 8.40 7.57 -9.70
C VAL A 161 7.15 7.21 -8.89
N LEU A 162 6.72 5.94 -8.91
CA LEU A 162 5.59 5.45 -8.11
C LEU A 162 5.80 5.73 -6.62
N LEU A 163 6.96 5.36 -6.06
CA LEU A 163 7.27 5.54 -4.64
C LEU A 163 7.30 7.03 -4.24
N ASN A 164 7.82 7.91 -5.10
CA ASN A 164 7.81 9.35 -4.87
C ASN A 164 6.39 9.94 -4.86
N HIS A 165 5.48 9.42 -5.70
CA HIS A 165 4.06 9.77 -5.60
C HIS A 165 3.47 9.33 -4.26
N CYS A 166 3.80 8.13 -3.79
CA CYS A 166 3.36 7.64 -2.47
C CYS A 166 3.84 8.53 -1.32
N VAL A 167 5.12 8.97 -1.34
CA VAL A 167 5.63 9.93 -0.34
C VAL A 167 4.77 11.19 -0.31
N ARG A 168 4.52 11.81 -1.47
CA ARG A 168 3.66 13.00 -1.58
C ARG A 168 2.25 12.78 -1.01
N PHE A 169 1.67 11.60 -1.27
CA PHE A 169 0.31 11.30 -0.82
C PHE A 169 0.26 11.04 0.69
N TYR A 170 1.30 10.42 1.27
CA TYR A 170 1.46 10.29 2.72
C TYR A 170 1.60 11.66 3.39
N ASP A 171 2.45 12.55 2.86
CA ASP A 171 2.61 13.91 3.39
C ASP A 171 1.26 14.64 3.42
N ARG A 172 0.47 14.55 2.34
CA ARG A 172 -0.89 15.10 2.31
C ARG A 172 -1.79 14.47 3.37
N GLN A 173 -1.75 13.14 3.53
CA GLN A 173 -2.57 12.43 4.52
C GLN A 173 -2.26 12.87 5.95
N PHE A 174 -1.00 13.07 6.29
CA PHE A 174 -0.57 13.57 7.60
C PHE A 174 -0.99 15.01 7.83
N VAL A 175 -0.78 15.92 6.87
CA VAL A 175 -1.21 17.33 6.96
C VAL A 175 -2.73 17.41 7.17
N THR A 176 -3.50 16.62 6.44
CA THR A 176 -4.96 16.57 6.60
C THR A 176 -5.37 16.12 7.99
N ARG A 177 -4.70 15.11 8.55
CA ARG A 177 -4.94 14.63 9.93
C ARG A 177 -4.61 15.65 10.99
N GLU A 178 -3.45 16.31 10.87
CA GLU A 178 -3.09 17.39 11.81
C GLU A 178 -4.12 18.50 11.84
N ASN A 179 -4.63 18.91 10.67
CA ASN A 179 -5.68 19.92 10.57
C ASN A 179 -6.99 19.44 11.21
N VAL A 180 -7.44 18.23 10.94
CA VAL A 180 -8.65 17.64 11.55
C VAL A 180 -8.49 17.54 13.08
N ASN A 181 -7.34 17.06 13.55
CA ASN A 181 -7.06 16.97 14.99
C ASN A 181 -7.06 18.34 15.66
N LYS A 182 -6.50 19.36 15.00
CA LYS A 182 -6.49 20.74 15.47
C LYS A 182 -7.90 21.32 15.58
N ASP A 183 -8.74 21.07 14.58
CA ASP A 183 -10.14 21.52 14.57
C ASP A 183 -10.96 20.82 15.67
N ILE A 184 -10.75 19.51 15.87
CA ILE A 184 -11.41 18.76 16.97
C ILE A 184 -10.98 19.32 18.32
N LEU A 185 -9.68 19.56 18.55
CA LEU A 185 -9.15 20.12 19.79
C LEU A 185 -9.73 21.51 20.06
N THR A 186 -9.71 22.39 19.06
CA THR A 186 -10.25 23.75 19.17
C THR A 186 -11.75 23.72 19.53
N ARG A 187 -12.51 22.81 18.89
CA ARG A 187 -13.94 22.64 19.16
C ARG A 187 -14.19 22.07 20.55
N PHE A 188 -13.36 21.13 20.99
CA PHE A 188 -13.41 20.56 22.32
C PHE A 188 -13.09 21.61 23.39
N GLU A 189 -12.05 22.42 23.22
CA GLU A 189 -11.71 23.52 24.11
C GLU A 189 -12.81 24.56 24.20
N ALA A 190 -13.47 24.90 23.10
CA ALA A 190 -14.62 25.81 23.09
C ALA A 190 -15.79 25.24 23.91
N LEU A 191 -16.12 23.95 23.71
CA LEU A 191 -17.19 23.28 24.47
C LEU A 191 -16.88 23.20 25.97
N LEU A 192 -15.64 22.94 26.34
CA LEU A 192 -15.20 22.96 27.75
C LEU A 192 -15.34 24.35 28.35
N ARG A 193 -14.90 25.38 27.64
CA ARG A 193 -15.02 26.77 28.08
C ARG A 193 -16.47 27.15 28.33
N ASP A 194 -17.37 26.84 27.38
CA ASP A 194 -18.80 27.10 27.48
C ASP A 194 -19.42 26.32 28.65
N TYR A 195 -18.98 25.08 28.89
CA TYR A 195 -19.44 24.31 30.03
C TYR A 195 -19.04 24.97 31.35
N PHE A 196 -17.77 25.33 31.53
CA PHE A 196 -17.24 25.91 32.77
C PHE A 196 -17.70 27.35 33.03
N THR A 197 -18.11 28.10 32.00
CA THR A 197 -18.70 29.46 32.14
C THR A 197 -20.20 29.45 32.38
N SER A 198 -20.84 28.29 32.25
CA SER A 198 -22.29 28.12 32.51
C SER A 198 -22.57 27.62 33.93
N ASP A 199 -23.83 27.56 34.33
CA ASP A 199 -24.26 26.97 35.61
C ASP A 199 -24.19 25.42 35.61
N LYS A 200 -23.80 24.79 34.51
CA LYS A 200 -23.75 23.33 34.33
C LYS A 200 -22.82 22.60 35.30
N PRO A 201 -21.61 23.09 35.61
CA PRO A 201 -20.73 22.45 36.57
C PRO A 201 -21.36 22.34 37.97
N GLN A 202 -22.12 23.34 38.37
CA GLN A 202 -22.83 23.35 39.67
C GLN A 202 -23.99 22.37 39.72
N ARG A 203 -24.64 22.10 38.58
CA ARG A 203 -25.82 21.22 38.47
C ARG A 203 -25.45 19.76 38.17
N PHE A 204 -24.41 19.52 37.40
CA PHE A 204 -24.05 18.20 36.85
C PHE A 204 -22.66 17.71 37.26
N GLY A 205 -21.88 18.51 37.95
CA GLY A 205 -20.49 18.19 38.33
C GLY A 205 -19.48 18.43 37.19
N LEU A 206 -18.25 17.99 37.42
CA LEU A 206 -17.17 18.04 36.40
C LEU A 206 -17.44 16.97 35.32
N PRO A 207 -17.19 17.28 34.04
CA PRO A 207 -17.35 16.34 32.93
C PRO A 207 -16.36 15.18 33.00
#